data_778f1010d7b6e397abfc2d8aefaba445
#
_entry.id   778f1010d7b6e397abfc2d8aefaba445
#
_cell.length_a   1.000
_cell.length_b   1.000
_cell.length_c   1.000
_cell.angle_alpha   90.00
_cell.angle_beta   90.00
_cell.angle_gamma   90.00
#
_symmetry.space_group_name_H-M   'P 1'
#
loop_
_entity.id
_entity.type
_entity.pdbx_description
1 polymer ?
#
loop_
_entity_poly.entity_id
_entity_poly.type
_entity_poly.pdbx_seq_one_letter_code
_entity_poly.pdbx_strand_id
1 'polypeptide(L)'
;MFFLEAIKLYRGARAEVPEGYYTLPLGKARVLREGKAATLIGYGGMVEVMLEAAEVAQREGVEVTVVDLETLVPPDEETLLEAVRATGRAIVVYEAMRTGGFGAEIAARIAEGAIDYLQAPVLRVAGYDAPYPPFSAIEHLYRPNARRVLAALRKALTY
;
A
#
# COMPACT_ATOMS: atom_id res chain seq x y z
N MET A 1 2.34 -6.38 22.36
CA MET A 1 2.56 -5.93 21.00
C MET A 1 2.78 -7.14 20.12
N PHE A 2 2.18 -7.18 18.92
CA PHE A 2 2.48 -8.20 17.90
C PHE A 2 3.35 -7.57 16.83
N PHE A 3 4.46 -8.23 16.50
CA PHE A 3 5.35 -7.87 15.40
C PHE A 3 5.24 -8.97 14.34
N LEU A 4 4.73 -8.62 13.14
CA LEU A 4 4.44 -9.56 12.07
C LEU A 4 5.50 -9.43 10.98
N GLU A 5 6.19 -10.51 10.69
CA GLU A 5 7.23 -10.57 9.66
C GLU A 5 6.75 -11.40 8.47
N ALA A 6 6.79 -10.82 7.29
CA ALA A 6 6.48 -11.54 6.06
C ALA A 6 7.66 -12.44 5.67
N ILE A 7 7.52 -13.75 5.81
CA ILE A 7 8.58 -14.75 5.53
C ILE A 7 9.20 -14.57 4.14
N LYS A 8 8.40 -14.15 3.17
CA LYS A 8 8.85 -13.91 1.79
C LYS A 8 9.95 -12.83 1.71
N LEU A 9 9.91 -11.84 2.61
CA LEU A 9 10.87 -10.73 2.63
C LEU A 9 12.24 -11.14 3.17
N TYR A 10 12.37 -12.24 3.92
CA TYR A 10 13.65 -12.68 4.50
C TYR A 10 14.76 -12.94 3.48
N ARG A 11 14.40 -13.25 2.24
CA ARG A 11 15.36 -13.54 1.16
C ARG A 11 15.13 -12.70 -0.09
N GLY A 12 14.11 -11.84 -0.08
CA GLY A 12 13.71 -11.05 -1.24
C GLY A 12 14.42 -9.70 -1.33
N ALA A 13 14.47 -8.99 -0.22
CA ALA A 13 15.03 -7.63 -0.16
C ALA A 13 16.47 -7.63 0.39
N ARG A 14 17.30 -6.73 -0.15
CA ARG A 14 18.62 -6.39 0.40
C ARG A 14 18.71 -4.89 0.52
N ALA A 15 19.17 -4.40 1.65
CA ALA A 15 19.38 -2.98 1.90
C ALA A 15 20.63 -2.79 2.78
N GLU A 16 21.23 -1.62 2.70
CA GLU A 16 22.23 -1.20 3.66
C GLU A 16 21.54 -0.95 5.02
N VAL A 17 22.11 -1.49 6.06
CA VAL A 17 21.62 -1.35 7.43
C VAL A 17 22.60 -0.45 8.18
N PRO A 18 22.12 0.59 8.91
CA PRO A 18 22.98 1.42 9.72
C PRO A 18 23.80 0.59 10.74
N GLU A 19 25.07 0.92 10.90
CA GLU A 19 25.88 0.32 11.94
C GLU A 19 25.46 0.80 13.32
N GLY A 20 25.49 -0.10 14.31
CA GLY A 20 25.14 0.20 15.70
C GLY A 20 23.66 0.02 16.04
N TYR A 21 23.29 0.51 17.21
CA TYR A 21 21.92 0.39 17.72
C TYR A 21 21.04 1.54 17.17
N TYR A 22 19.91 1.18 16.59
CA TYR A 22 18.88 2.15 16.15
C TYR A 22 17.48 1.59 16.39
N THR A 23 16.51 2.47 16.44
CA THR A 23 15.08 2.11 16.56
C THR A 23 14.26 2.85 15.52
N LEU A 24 13.14 2.25 15.14
CA LEU A 24 12.11 2.90 14.33
C LEU A 24 10.94 3.30 15.23
N PRO A 25 10.37 4.49 15.08
CA PRO A 25 9.26 4.93 15.89
C PRO A 25 8.00 4.12 15.55
N LEU A 26 7.34 3.58 16.58
CA LEU A 26 6.04 2.93 16.42
C LEU A 26 4.95 3.97 16.14
N GLY A 27 3.95 3.58 15.35
CA GLY A 27 2.85 4.48 15.00
C GLY A 27 3.23 5.56 13.99
N LYS A 28 4.34 5.37 13.28
CA LYS A 28 4.73 6.22 12.15
C LYS A 28 4.74 5.42 10.85
N ALA A 29 4.29 6.07 9.79
CA ALA A 29 4.36 5.57 8.43
C ALA A 29 5.57 6.17 7.71
N ARG A 30 6.00 5.54 6.62
CA ARG A 30 7.09 6.04 5.78
C ARG A 30 6.60 6.37 4.39
N VAL A 31 6.90 7.58 3.93
CA VAL A 31 6.76 7.95 2.53
C VAL A 31 8.02 7.49 1.81
N LEU A 32 7.91 6.41 1.04
CA LEU A 32 9.03 5.81 0.30
C LEU A 32 9.29 6.49 -1.04
N ARG A 33 8.26 7.14 -1.57
CA ARG A 33 8.31 7.85 -2.83
C ARG A 33 7.28 8.97 -2.83
N GLU A 34 7.62 10.11 -3.39
CA GLU A 34 6.71 11.23 -3.58
C GLU A 34 6.27 11.33 -5.05
N GLY A 35 5.00 11.65 -5.26
CA GLY A 35 4.39 11.87 -6.56
C GLY A 35 3.07 12.60 -6.41
N LYS A 36 2.48 13.05 -7.53
CA LYS A 36 1.30 13.92 -7.52
C LYS A 36 0.03 13.26 -8.07
N ALA A 37 0.17 12.15 -8.77
CA ALA A 37 -0.96 11.57 -9.51
C ALA A 37 -1.93 10.79 -8.62
N ALA A 38 -1.41 10.03 -7.66
CA ALA A 38 -2.17 9.22 -6.71
C ALA A 38 -1.27 8.77 -5.56
N THR A 39 -1.86 8.31 -4.45
CA THR A 39 -1.16 7.68 -3.33
C THR A 39 -1.45 6.18 -3.29
N LEU A 40 -0.40 5.36 -3.34
CA LEU A 40 -0.42 3.94 -3.08
C LEU A 40 -0.12 3.72 -1.59
N ILE A 41 -0.97 3.01 -0.87
CA ILE A 41 -0.89 2.82 0.57
C ILE A 41 -0.91 1.33 0.87
N GLY A 42 0.04 0.84 1.63
CA GLY A 42 0.09 -0.56 1.97
C GLY A 42 1.05 -0.88 3.11
N TYR A 43 1.30 -2.16 3.31
CA TYR A 43 2.16 -2.63 4.39
C TYR A 43 2.74 -4.02 4.06
N GLY A 44 3.82 -4.36 4.73
CA GLY A 44 4.48 -5.66 4.62
C GLY A 44 4.92 -5.99 3.18
N GLY A 45 4.69 -7.21 2.73
CA GLY A 45 5.10 -7.65 1.39
C GLY A 45 4.45 -6.91 0.22
N MET A 46 3.42 -6.09 0.47
CA MET A 46 2.78 -5.29 -0.58
C MET A 46 3.56 -4.03 -0.92
N VAL A 47 4.48 -3.62 -0.08
CA VAL A 47 5.36 -2.46 -0.34
C VAL A 47 6.19 -2.68 -1.60
N GLU A 48 6.81 -3.86 -1.76
CA GLU A 48 7.55 -4.21 -2.98
C GLU A 48 6.66 -4.14 -4.24
N VAL A 49 5.43 -4.66 -4.12
CA VAL A 49 4.44 -4.63 -5.22
C VAL A 49 4.06 -3.20 -5.60
N MET A 50 3.91 -2.31 -4.61
CA MET A 50 3.62 -0.90 -4.85
C MET A 50 4.79 -0.17 -5.49
N LEU A 51 6.01 -0.44 -5.05
CA LEU A 51 7.22 0.16 -5.63
C LEU A 51 7.42 -0.29 -7.08
N GLU A 52 7.23 -1.58 -7.38
CA GLU A 52 7.26 -2.11 -8.75
C GLU A 52 6.20 -1.42 -9.63
N ALA A 53 4.97 -1.27 -9.13
CA ALA A 53 3.92 -0.57 -9.86
C ALA A 53 4.25 0.91 -10.07
N ALA A 54 4.84 1.58 -9.07
CA ALA A 54 5.26 2.97 -9.16
C ALA A 54 6.36 3.19 -10.21
N GLU A 55 7.32 2.25 -10.32
CA GLU A 55 8.36 2.31 -11.35
C GLU A 55 7.78 2.18 -12.77
N VAL A 56 6.82 1.25 -12.96
CA VAL A 56 6.15 1.11 -14.26
C VAL A 56 5.33 2.36 -14.58
N ALA A 57 4.57 2.89 -13.62
CA ALA A 57 3.79 4.12 -13.79
C ALA A 57 4.68 5.31 -14.17
N GLN A 58 5.86 5.44 -13.55
CA GLN A 58 6.82 6.50 -13.88
C GLN A 58 7.28 6.45 -15.34
N ARG A 59 7.52 5.24 -15.87
CA ARG A 59 7.86 5.08 -17.30
C ARG A 59 6.74 5.52 -18.23
N GLU A 60 5.50 5.51 -17.74
CA GLU A 60 4.31 6.03 -18.43
C GLU A 60 4.06 7.53 -18.14
N GLY A 61 4.98 8.21 -17.44
CA GLY A 61 4.87 9.63 -17.08
C GLY A 61 3.96 9.91 -15.89
N VAL A 62 3.58 8.88 -15.12
CA VAL A 62 2.70 8.99 -13.95
C VAL A 62 3.52 8.82 -12.67
N GLU A 63 3.62 9.88 -11.88
CA GLU A 63 4.34 9.85 -10.60
C GLU A 63 3.36 9.69 -9.44
N VAL A 64 3.57 8.65 -8.63
CA VAL A 64 2.73 8.30 -7.49
C VAL A 64 3.49 8.39 -6.18
N THR A 65 2.79 8.79 -5.13
CA THR A 65 3.27 8.68 -3.75
C THR A 65 3.11 7.24 -3.28
N VAL A 66 4.11 6.70 -2.57
CA VAL A 66 4.06 5.36 -1.97
C VAL A 66 4.26 5.49 -0.47
N VAL A 67 3.26 5.03 0.30
CA VAL A 67 3.24 5.06 1.76
C VAL A 67 3.27 3.64 2.31
N ASP A 68 4.30 3.33 3.09
CA ASP A 68 4.36 2.13 3.92
C ASP A 68 3.85 2.46 5.32
N LEU A 69 2.78 1.81 5.74
CA LEU A 69 2.16 2.07 7.05
C LEU A 69 3.01 1.59 8.23
N GLU A 70 3.89 0.61 8.04
CA GLU A 70 4.73 -0.03 9.06
C GLU A 70 3.97 -0.46 10.33
N THR A 71 3.17 0.44 10.92
CA THR A 71 2.31 0.17 12.08
C THR A 71 0.84 0.24 11.70
N LEU A 72 0.10 -0.84 11.99
CA LEU A 72 -1.34 -0.89 11.68
C LEU A 72 -2.20 -0.36 12.84
N VAL A 73 -1.77 -0.58 14.08
CA VAL A 73 -2.51 -0.17 15.28
C VAL A 73 -1.53 0.34 16.36
N PRO A 74 -1.56 1.63 16.67
CA PRO A 74 -2.29 2.70 16.00
C PRO A 74 -1.65 3.03 14.63
N PRO A 75 -2.43 3.38 13.60
CA PRO A 75 -1.88 3.85 12.32
C PRO A 75 -1.41 5.30 12.43
N ASP A 76 -0.49 5.70 11.58
CA ASP A 76 -0.12 7.11 11.39
C ASP A 76 -1.14 7.81 10.49
N GLU A 77 -2.22 8.30 11.09
CA GLU A 77 -3.28 9.00 10.35
C GLU A 77 -2.80 10.32 9.72
N GLU A 78 -1.91 11.02 10.39
CA GLU A 78 -1.38 12.29 9.92
C GLU A 78 -0.70 12.11 8.56
N THR A 79 0.34 11.25 8.50
CA THR A 79 1.07 10.97 7.27
C THR A 79 0.16 10.39 6.18
N LEU A 80 -0.76 9.48 6.56
CA LEU A 80 -1.72 8.89 5.64
C LEU A 80 -2.62 9.94 4.98
N LEU A 81 -3.24 10.80 5.78
CA LEU A 81 -4.20 11.79 5.28
C LEU A 81 -3.52 12.92 4.52
N GLU A 82 -2.34 13.36 4.95
CA GLU A 82 -1.53 14.35 4.23
C GLU A 82 -1.16 13.86 2.83
N ALA A 83 -0.68 12.63 2.70
CA ALA A 83 -0.33 12.04 1.41
C ALA A 83 -1.55 11.94 0.46
N VAL A 84 -2.72 11.56 1.01
CA VAL A 84 -3.96 11.47 0.23
C VAL A 84 -4.48 12.85 -0.17
N ARG A 85 -4.45 13.83 0.72
CA ARG A 85 -4.86 15.21 0.44
C ARG A 85 -4.00 15.84 -0.66
N ALA A 86 -2.70 15.55 -0.66
CA ALA A 86 -1.77 16.07 -1.66
C ALA A 86 -2.05 15.55 -3.09
N THR A 87 -2.57 14.31 -3.23
CA THR A 87 -2.79 13.66 -4.54
C THR A 87 -4.25 13.58 -4.96
N GLY A 88 -5.18 13.65 -4.01
CA GLY A 88 -6.62 13.51 -4.24
C GLY A 88 -7.07 12.09 -4.65
N ARG A 89 -6.18 11.11 -4.74
CA ARG A 89 -6.49 9.75 -5.19
C ARG A 89 -5.76 8.72 -4.32
N ALA A 90 -6.49 7.73 -3.82
CA ALA A 90 -5.94 6.71 -2.93
C ALA A 90 -6.21 5.29 -3.43
N ILE A 91 -5.17 4.46 -3.45
CA ILE A 91 -5.23 3.03 -3.72
C ILE A 91 -4.61 2.29 -2.53
N VAL A 92 -5.43 1.53 -1.80
CA VAL A 92 -4.98 0.73 -0.65
C VAL A 92 -4.67 -0.69 -1.11
N VAL A 93 -3.42 -1.13 -0.88
CA VAL A 93 -2.89 -2.40 -1.36
C VAL A 93 -2.56 -3.30 -0.17
N TYR A 94 -3.21 -4.46 -0.08
CA TYR A 94 -3.02 -5.38 1.04
C TYR A 94 -3.30 -6.83 0.64
N GLU A 95 -2.63 -7.78 1.30
CA GLU A 95 -2.69 -9.20 0.94
C GLU A 95 -3.93 -9.92 1.46
N ALA A 96 -4.48 -9.47 2.59
CA ALA A 96 -5.68 -10.05 3.17
C ALA A 96 -6.88 -9.99 2.21
N MET A 97 -7.91 -10.78 2.48
CA MET A 97 -9.17 -10.77 1.72
C MET A 97 -9.75 -9.36 1.65
N ARG A 98 -10.48 -9.10 0.56
CA ARG A 98 -11.12 -7.81 0.35
C ARG A 98 -12.17 -7.50 1.42
N THR A 99 -12.95 -8.50 1.81
CA THR A 99 -13.93 -8.39 2.88
C THR A 99 -13.27 -8.66 4.24
N GLY A 100 -13.44 -7.74 5.18
CA GLY A 100 -12.87 -7.84 6.53
C GLY A 100 -11.36 -7.60 6.62
N GLY A 101 -10.65 -7.39 5.51
CA GLY A 101 -9.22 -7.04 5.55
C GLY A 101 -8.97 -5.62 6.07
N PHE A 102 -7.85 -5.41 6.75
CA PHE A 102 -7.48 -4.13 7.38
C PHE A 102 -7.46 -2.94 6.41
N GLY A 103 -7.21 -3.17 5.13
CA GLY A 103 -7.31 -2.11 4.12
C GLY A 103 -8.71 -1.52 3.96
N ALA A 104 -9.76 -2.16 4.46
CA ALA A 104 -11.10 -1.57 4.53
C ALA A 104 -11.17 -0.50 5.62
N GLU A 105 -10.52 -0.72 6.76
CA GLU A 105 -10.37 0.26 7.83
C GLU A 105 -9.59 1.50 7.34
N ILE A 106 -8.48 1.28 6.64
CA ILE A 106 -7.70 2.39 6.05
C ILE A 106 -8.54 3.19 5.05
N ALA A 107 -9.33 2.52 4.21
CA ALA A 107 -10.23 3.21 3.29
C ALA A 107 -11.32 4.02 4.01
N ALA A 108 -11.85 3.53 5.13
CA ALA A 108 -12.82 4.26 5.95
C ALA A 108 -12.18 5.53 6.55
N ARG A 109 -10.99 5.42 7.16
CA ARG A 109 -10.25 6.57 7.71
C ARG A 109 -9.94 7.63 6.66
N ILE A 110 -9.56 7.23 5.46
CA ILE A 110 -9.36 8.16 4.33
C ILE A 110 -10.67 8.87 3.99
N ALA A 111 -11.79 8.14 3.92
CA ALA A 111 -13.09 8.73 3.63
C ALA A 111 -13.54 9.70 4.73
N GLU A 112 -13.30 9.39 6.01
CA GLU A 112 -13.63 10.25 7.13
C GLU A 112 -12.74 11.49 7.21
N GLY A 113 -11.43 11.34 6.96
CA GLY A 113 -10.46 12.43 7.17
C GLY A 113 -10.06 13.22 5.93
N ALA A 114 -10.38 12.76 4.72
CA ALA A 114 -9.95 13.40 3.48
C ALA A 114 -11.03 13.45 2.38
N ILE A 115 -12.32 13.26 2.69
CA ILE A 115 -13.41 13.21 1.71
C ILE A 115 -13.44 14.43 0.80
N ASP A 116 -13.22 15.63 1.33
CA ASP A 116 -13.27 16.90 0.59
C ASP A 116 -12.10 17.07 -0.41
N TYR A 117 -11.08 16.23 -0.31
CA TYR A 117 -9.90 16.24 -1.16
C TYR A 117 -9.94 15.15 -2.24
N LEU A 118 -10.83 14.15 -2.08
CA LEU A 118 -10.87 13.01 -2.98
C LEU A 118 -11.44 13.40 -4.35
N GLN A 119 -10.67 13.10 -5.39
CA GLN A 119 -11.03 13.25 -6.81
C GLN A 119 -11.50 11.94 -7.43
N ALA A 120 -11.38 10.83 -6.71
CA ALA A 120 -11.82 9.50 -7.11
C ALA A 120 -12.23 8.69 -5.87
N PRO A 121 -13.06 7.65 -6.01
CA PRO A 121 -13.30 6.71 -4.94
C PRO A 121 -12.00 6.08 -4.45
N VAL A 122 -11.89 5.81 -3.14
CA VAL A 122 -10.77 5.03 -2.61
C VAL A 122 -10.83 3.60 -3.17
N LEU A 123 -9.81 3.21 -3.94
CA LEU A 123 -9.74 1.90 -4.55
C LEU A 123 -8.95 0.93 -3.65
N ARG A 124 -9.34 -0.34 -3.65
CA ARG A 124 -8.67 -1.39 -2.88
C ARG A 124 -8.19 -2.51 -3.80
N VAL A 125 -6.91 -2.82 -3.74
CA VAL A 125 -6.29 -3.97 -4.39
C VAL A 125 -5.94 -4.97 -3.30
N ALA A 126 -6.72 -6.04 -3.20
CA ALA A 126 -6.71 -6.99 -2.10
C ALA A 126 -6.65 -8.43 -2.59
N GLY A 127 -6.42 -9.37 -1.68
CA GLY A 127 -6.70 -10.79 -1.93
C GLY A 127 -8.18 -11.01 -2.28
N TYR A 128 -8.47 -12.10 -2.96
CA TYR A 128 -9.84 -12.47 -3.28
C TYR A 128 -10.58 -13.00 -2.03
N ASP A 129 -11.90 -12.85 -1.99
CA ASP A 129 -12.76 -13.43 -0.95
C ASP A 129 -12.94 -14.93 -1.19
N ALA A 130 -11.85 -15.65 -1.10
CA ALA A 130 -11.74 -17.09 -1.31
C ALA A 130 -10.67 -17.66 -0.36
N PRO A 131 -10.73 -18.95 0.01
CA PRO A 131 -9.67 -19.59 0.77
C PRO A 131 -8.31 -19.38 0.10
N TYR A 132 -7.27 -19.11 0.92
CA TYR A 132 -5.92 -18.97 0.39
C TYR A 132 -5.49 -20.28 -0.32
N PRO A 133 -4.98 -20.20 -1.54
CA PRO A 133 -4.62 -21.38 -2.30
C PRO A 133 -3.51 -22.17 -1.60
N PRO A 134 -3.67 -23.49 -1.41
CA PRO A 134 -2.68 -24.31 -0.71
C PRO A 134 -1.42 -24.60 -1.53
N PHE A 135 -1.40 -24.20 -2.81
CA PHE A 135 -0.30 -24.47 -3.74
C PHE A 135 0.38 -23.17 -4.19
N SER A 136 1.69 -23.12 -4.05
CA SER A 136 2.51 -21.99 -4.49
C SER A 136 2.36 -21.67 -5.98
N ALA A 137 2.05 -22.67 -6.80
CA ALA A 137 1.86 -22.51 -8.24
C ALA A 137 0.73 -21.54 -8.63
N ILE A 138 -0.32 -21.42 -7.79
CA ILE A 138 -1.47 -20.54 -8.05
C ILE A 138 -1.56 -19.35 -7.08
N GLU A 139 -0.65 -19.24 -6.13
CA GLU A 139 -0.61 -18.14 -5.16
C GLU A 139 -0.55 -16.77 -5.86
N HIS A 140 0.19 -16.67 -6.96
CA HIS A 140 0.33 -15.45 -7.74
C HIS A 140 -0.98 -14.93 -8.36
N LEU A 141 -1.97 -15.81 -8.52
CA LEU A 141 -3.31 -15.43 -8.98
C LEU A 141 -4.13 -14.79 -7.86
N TYR A 142 -3.91 -15.25 -6.63
CA TYR A 142 -4.65 -14.78 -5.45
C TYR A 142 -4.12 -13.44 -4.95
N ARG A 143 -2.82 -13.30 -4.83
CA ARG A 143 -2.17 -12.12 -4.24
C ARG A 143 -2.27 -10.89 -5.15
N PRO A 144 -2.37 -9.69 -4.57
CA PRO A 144 -2.10 -8.46 -5.31
C PRO A 144 -0.74 -8.51 -6.00
N ASN A 145 -0.66 -7.92 -7.19
CA ASN A 145 0.57 -7.77 -7.96
C ASN A 145 0.59 -6.40 -8.66
N ALA A 146 1.74 -6.00 -9.18
CA ALA A 146 1.92 -4.70 -9.82
C ALA A 146 0.91 -4.44 -10.94
N ARG A 147 0.54 -5.45 -11.74
CA ARG A 147 -0.47 -5.31 -12.81
C ARG A 147 -1.83 -4.91 -12.24
N ARG A 148 -2.25 -5.51 -11.12
CA ARG A 148 -3.54 -5.18 -10.48
C ARG A 148 -3.50 -3.77 -9.85
N VAL A 149 -2.37 -3.36 -9.30
CA VAL A 149 -2.16 -2.00 -8.77
C VAL A 149 -2.22 -0.99 -9.90
N LEU A 150 -1.53 -1.22 -11.02
CA LEU A 150 -1.57 -0.36 -12.21
C LEU A 150 -2.97 -0.24 -12.81
N ALA A 151 -3.73 -1.33 -12.86
CA ALA A 151 -5.11 -1.30 -13.32
C ALA A 151 -5.99 -0.41 -12.40
N ALA A 152 -5.81 -0.50 -11.09
CA ALA A 152 -6.49 0.37 -10.13
C ALA A 152 -6.04 1.83 -10.28
N LEU A 153 -4.73 2.08 -10.44
CA LEU A 153 -4.18 3.41 -10.67
C LEU A 153 -4.77 4.06 -11.92
N ARG A 154 -4.73 3.37 -13.05
CA ARG A 154 -5.32 3.87 -14.31
C ARG A 154 -6.80 4.19 -14.14
N LYS A 155 -7.54 3.32 -13.45
CA LYS A 155 -8.95 3.56 -13.12
C LYS A 155 -9.12 4.82 -12.25
N ALA A 156 -8.30 5.02 -11.22
CA ALA A 156 -8.36 6.21 -10.37
C ALA A 156 -8.08 7.51 -11.15
N LEU A 157 -7.27 7.44 -12.19
CA LEU A 157 -6.91 8.58 -13.05
C LEU A 157 -7.99 8.93 -14.08
N THR A 158 -9.02 8.11 -14.27
CA THR A 158 -10.13 8.40 -15.21
C THR A 158 -11.27 9.20 -14.57
N TYR A 159 -11.24 9.41 -13.28
CA TYR A 159 -12.17 10.29 -12.57
C TYR A 159 -11.70 11.74 -12.63
#